data_796e7c345c391fa97edfe052738cf79d
#
_entry.id   796e7c345c391fa97edfe052738cf79d
#
_cell.length_a   1.000
_cell.length_b   1.000
_cell.length_c   1.000
_cell.angle_alpha   90.00
_cell.angle_beta   90.00
_cell.angle_gamma   90.00
#
_symmetry.space_group_name_H-M   'P 1'
#
loop_
_entity.id
_entity.type
_entity.pdbx_description
1 polymer ?
#
loop_
_entity_poly.entity_id
_entity_poly.type
_entity_poly.pdbx_seq_one_letter_code
_entity_poly.pdbx_strand_id
1 'polypeptide(L)'
;MIQVYQATDVGRVRQGNEDSVVVFEPSVYVVADGMGGEAAGEVASHLLVDTVRQTLAGSRDIVEDSLRQAVLAANDVILTCVAETPAYQGMGTTATLLHIDEDERQACWAHVGDSRLYLLRDGAALQRVTRDHSYVEDLVAQGSITEDEAKVHPRRNLLTRAVGVDRDLSVDTGRLALKGGDVLQKRLENV
;
A
#
# COMPACT_ATOMS: atom_id res chain seq x y z
N MET A 1 7.90 21.00 -9.75
CA MET A 1 8.92 19.91 -9.91
C MET A 1 8.89 19.06 -8.64
N ILE A 2 8.59 17.77 -8.77
CA ILE A 2 8.57 16.81 -7.66
C ILE A 2 9.99 16.25 -7.47
N GLN A 3 10.43 16.16 -6.23
CA GLN A 3 11.63 15.40 -5.86
C GLN A 3 11.21 14.09 -5.21
N VAL A 4 11.78 12.97 -5.66
CA VAL A 4 11.42 11.64 -5.19
C VAL A 4 12.65 10.97 -4.57
N TYR A 5 12.46 10.41 -3.38
CA TYR A 5 13.46 9.61 -2.68
C TYR A 5 12.80 8.28 -2.32
N GLN A 6 13.51 7.19 -2.58
CA GLN A 6 13.05 5.84 -2.20
C GLN A 6 14.20 5.07 -1.56
N ALA A 7 13.86 4.25 -0.59
CA ALA A 7 14.78 3.30 0.03
C ALA A 7 13.99 2.06 0.48
N THR A 8 14.62 0.91 0.38
CA THR A 8 14.16 -0.35 0.97
C THR A 8 15.38 -1.09 1.50
N ASP A 9 15.20 -1.85 2.57
CA ASP A 9 16.26 -2.62 3.21
C ASP A 9 15.67 -3.90 3.79
N VAL A 10 16.36 -5.03 3.63
CA VAL A 10 15.91 -6.34 4.12
C VAL A 10 15.89 -6.42 5.65
N GLY A 11 16.55 -5.48 6.32
CA GLY A 11 16.72 -5.49 7.77
C GLY A 11 17.76 -6.53 8.24
N ARG A 12 17.80 -6.75 9.56
CA ARG A 12 18.85 -7.60 10.19
C ARG A 12 18.38 -9.03 10.47
N VAL A 13 17.12 -9.34 10.27
CA VAL A 13 16.50 -10.59 10.71
C VAL A 13 16.05 -11.46 9.53
N ARG A 14 15.50 -10.82 8.47
CA ARG A 14 14.98 -11.53 7.29
C ARG A 14 16.10 -11.87 6.31
N GLN A 15 15.93 -12.95 5.53
CA GLN A 15 16.87 -13.36 4.48
C GLN A 15 16.51 -12.77 3.11
N GLY A 16 15.24 -12.46 2.87
CA GLY A 16 14.71 -11.86 1.65
C GLY A 16 13.95 -10.58 1.93
N ASN A 17 13.86 -9.70 0.93
CA ASN A 17 13.04 -8.49 0.96
C ASN A 17 11.75 -8.77 0.21
N GLU A 18 10.65 -8.83 0.95
CA GLU A 18 9.31 -9.06 0.38
C GLU A 18 8.62 -7.75 -0.02
N ASP A 19 9.28 -6.61 0.25
CA ASP A 19 8.76 -5.28 -0.06
C ASP A 19 9.04 -4.89 -1.52
N SER A 20 8.11 -4.17 -2.13
CA SER A 20 8.29 -3.55 -3.43
C SER A 20 8.00 -2.05 -3.35
N VAL A 21 8.98 -1.24 -3.80
CA VAL A 21 8.85 0.22 -3.89
C VAL A 21 9.15 0.63 -5.32
N VAL A 22 8.18 1.23 -6.01
CA VAL A 22 8.30 1.56 -7.42
C VAL A 22 7.72 2.93 -7.72
N VAL A 23 8.38 3.62 -8.65
CA VAL A 23 7.93 4.88 -9.24
C VAL A 23 7.88 4.69 -10.77
N PHE A 24 6.79 5.10 -11.41
CA PHE A 24 6.67 5.06 -12.87
C PHE A 24 5.80 6.20 -13.40
N GLU A 25 5.92 6.47 -14.69
CA GLU A 25 5.11 7.49 -15.38
C GLU A 25 3.64 7.07 -15.52
N PRO A 26 2.70 8.03 -15.44
CA PRO A 26 2.91 9.44 -15.12
C PRO A 26 2.78 9.71 -13.61
N SER A 27 3.89 9.91 -12.91
CA SER A 27 3.93 10.27 -11.47
C SER A 27 3.13 9.33 -10.56
N VAL A 28 3.26 8.02 -10.79
CA VAL A 28 2.64 6.98 -9.95
C VAL A 28 3.69 6.36 -9.04
N TYR A 29 3.35 6.28 -7.78
CA TYR A 29 4.19 5.77 -6.70
C TYR A 29 3.49 4.59 -6.05
N VAL A 30 4.18 3.47 -5.88
CA VAL A 30 3.63 2.25 -5.27
C VAL A 30 4.55 1.78 -4.16
N VAL A 31 3.95 1.41 -3.03
CA VAL A 31 4.61 0.67 -1.96
C VAL A 31 3.74 -0.55 -1.66
N ALA A 32 4.37 -1.70 -1.59
CA ALA A 32 3.76 -2.99 -1.33
C ALA A 32 4.62 -3.79 -0.37
N ASP A 33 4.02 -4.36 0.66
CA ASP A 33 4.64 -5.26 1.63
C ASP A 33 4.06 -6.66 1.42
N GLY A 34 4.88 -7.57 0.92
CA GLY A 34 4.48 -8.93 0.63
C GLY A 34 4.41 -9.79 1.89
N MET A 35 3.45 -10.71 1.91
CA MET A 35 3.27 -11.69 2.98
C MET A 35 3.00 -13.09 2.43
N GLY A 36 3.34 -14.13 3.21
CA GLY A 36 3.07 -15.53 2.83
C GLY A 36 4.30 -16.45 2.87
N GLY A 37 5.38 -16.01 3.55
CA GLY A 37 6.66 -16.72 3.65
C GLY A 37 7.65 -16.34 2.54
N GLU A 38 8.93 -16.66 2.76
CA GLU A 38 10.11 -16.06 2.12
C GLU A 38 10.07 -15.83 0.59
N ALA A 39 9.41 -16.69 -0.17
CA ALA A 39 9.33 -16.54 -1.63
C ALA A 39 7.95 -16.04 -2.10
N ALA A 40 6.91 -16.33 -1.33
CA ALA A 40 5.54 -16.03 -1.75
C ALA A 40 5.18 -14.54 -1.59
N GLY A 41 5.65 -13.91 -0.51
CA GLY A 41 5.46 -12.47 -0.28
C GLY A 41 6.12 -11.62 -1.37
N GLU A 42 7.37 -11.94 -1.75
CA GLU A 42 8.07 -11.27 -2.85
C GLU A 42 7.31 -11.41 -4.17
N VAL A 43 6.81 -12.61 -4.48
CA VAL A 43 6.00 -12.83 -5.69
C VAL A 43 4.73 -11.98 -5.67
N ALA A 44 4.02 -11.91 -4.54
CA ALA A 44 2.79 -11.15 -4.41
C ALA A 44 3.02 -9.64 -4.61
N SER A 45 4.04 -9.06 -3.97
CA SER A 45 4.36 -7.63 -4.11
C SER A 45 4.82 -7.27 -5.53
N HIS A 46 5.59 -8.12 -6.19
CA HIS A 46 5.99 -7.95 -7.59
C HIS A 46 4.80 -8.05 -8.54
N LEU A 47 3.91 -9.05 -8.39
CA LEU A 47 2.70 -9.17 -9.21
C LEU A 47 1.80 -7.95 -9.08
N LEU A 48 1.66 -7.40 -7.86
CA LEU A 48 0.93 -6.16 -7.64
C LEU A 48 1.54 -5.03 -8.49
N VAL A 49 2.84 -4.77 -8.33
CA VAL A 49 3.53 -3.66 -9.00
C VAL A 49 3.44 -3.78 -10.51
N ASP A 50 3.68 -4.95 -11.07
CA ASP A 50 3.65 -5.18 -12.51
C ASP A 50 2.24 -5.02 -13.07
N THR A 51 1.21 -5.54 -12.38
CA THR A 51 -0.18 -5.40 -12.80
C THR A 51 -0.64 -3.94 -12.73
N VAL A 52 -0.32 -3.22 -11.67
CA VAL A 52 -0.62 -1.79 -11.51
C VAL A 52 0.02 -1.00 -12.65
N ARG A 53 1.31 -1.25 -12.95
CA ARG A 53 2.01 -0.59 -14.05
C ARG A 53 1.35 -0.85 -15.40
N GLN A 54 0.99 -2.11 -15.69
CA GLN A 54 0.32 -2.47 -16.94
C GLN A 54 -1.08 -1.85 -17.05
N THR A 55 -1.85 -1.85 -15.97
CA THR A 55 -3.22 -1.31 -15.95
C THR A 55 -3.23 0.21 -16.16
N LEU A 56 -2.26 0.93 -15.61
CA LEU A 56 -2.17 2.38 -15.71
C LEU A 56 -1.33 2.86 -16.91
N ALA A 57 -0.70 1.95 -17.65
CA ALA A 57 0.13 2.31 -18.81
C ALA A 57 -0.68 3.08 -19.87
N GLY A 58 -0.18 4.25 -20.25
CA GLY A 58 -0.81 5.10 -21.27
C GLY A 58 -2.06 5.84 -20.79
N SER A 59 -2.46 5.72 -19.54
CA SER A 59 -3.54 6.52 -18.96
C SER A 59 -3.12 7.98 -18.87
N ARG A 60 -3.98 8.89 -19.35
CA ARG A 60 -3.73 10.34 -19.30
C ARG A 60 -4.33 10.96 -18.04
N ASP A 61 -5.47 10.46 -17.62
CA ASP A 61 -6.22 10.97 -16.47
C ASP A 61 -6.31 9.85 -15.41
N ILE A 62 -5.39 9.87 -14.46
CA ILE A 62 -5.39 8.92 -13.34
C ILE A 62 -6.15 9.54 -12.18
N VAL A 63 -7.26 8.93 -11.82
CA VAL A 63 -8.13 9.31 -10.70
C VAL A 63 -8.22 8.18 -9.69
N GLU A 64 -8.90 8.40 -8.58
CA GLU A 64 -9.06 7.41 -7.51
C GLU A 64 -9.60 6.07 -8.02
N ASP A 65 -10.56 6.13 -8.97
CA ASP A 65 -11.12 4.90 -9.56
C ASP A 65 -10.11 4.15 -10.40
N SER A 66 -9.26 4.84 -11.15
CA SER A 66 -8.17 4.22 -11.91
C SER A 66 -7.22 3.44 -11.00
N LEU A 67 -6.82 4.03 -9.87
CA LEU A 67 -5.97 3.39 -8.88
C LEU A 67 -6.67 2.20 -8.22
N ARG A 68 -7.95 2.33 -7.88
CA ARG A 68 -8.75 1.25 -7.32
C ARG A 68 -8.85 0.07 -8.29
N GLN A 69 -9.15 0.31 -9.56
CA GLN A 69 -9.24 -0.74 -10.58
C GLN A 69 -7.91 -1.45 -10.78
N ALA A 70 -6.79 -0.72 -10.72
CA ALA A 70 -5.46 -1.32 -10.82
C ALA A 70 -5.16 -2.27 -9.64
N VAL A 71 -5.57 -1.92 -8.41
CA VAL A 71 -5.45 -2.80 -7.23
C VAL A 71 -6.35 -4.02 -7.36
N LEU A 72 -7.59 -3.86 -7.82
CA LEU A 72 -8.52 -4.98 -8.03
C LEU A 72 -8.02 -5.93 -9.12
N ALA A 73 -7.48 -5.41 -10.22
CA ALA A 73 -6.86 -6.25 -11.25
C ALA A 73 -5.68 -7.05 -10.70
N ALA A 74 -4.83 -6.43 -9.86
CA ALA A 74 -3.73 -7.12 -9.18
C ALA A 74 -4.25 -8.22 -8.22
N ASN A 75 -5.36 -7.95 -7.52
CA ASN A 75 -6.01 -8.94 -6.67
C ASN A 75 -6.40 -10.20 -7.46
N ASP A 76 -7.03 -10.04 -8.60
CA ASP A 76 -7.43 -11.16 -9.45
C ASP A 76 -6.22 -11.94 -9.99
N VAL A 77 -5.14 -11.25 -10.37
CA VAL A 77 -3.89 -11.89 -10.83
C VAL A 77 -3.25 -12.72 -9.72
N ILE A 78 -3.15 -12.18 -8.50
CA ILE A 78 -2.56 -12.89 -7.37
C ILE A 78 -3.42 -14.08 -6.98
N LEU A 79 -4.74 -13.94 -6.89
CA LEU A 79 -5.66 -15.05 -6.60
C LEU A 79 -5.58 -16.16 -7.64
N THR A 80 -5.43 -15.82 -8.92
CA THR A 80 -5.23 -16.80 -10.00
C THR A 80 -3.91 -17.54 -9.82
N CYS A 81 -2.83 -16.83 -9.54
CA CYS A 81 -1.51 -17.41 -9.30
C CYS A 81 -1.53 -18.38 -8.10
N VAL A 82 -2.22 -18.03 -7.00
CA VAL A 82 -2.43 -18.92 -5.84
C VAL A 82 -3.20 -20.17 -6.22
N ALA A 83 -4.26 -20.05 -7.03
CA ALA A 83 -5.06 -21.19 -7.46
C ALA A 83 -4.28 -22.18 -8.35
N GLU A 84 -3.36 -21.67 -9.17
CA GLU A 84 -2.53 -22.47 -10.07
C GLU A 84 -1.29 -23.06 -9.40
N THR A 85 -0.80 -22.45 -8.33
CA THR A 85 0.44 -22.84 -7.65
C THR A 85 0.23 -23.03 -6.15
N PRO A 86 -0.03 -24.28 -5.70
CA PRO A 86 -0.29 -24.56 -4.27
C PRO A 86 0.79 -24.08 -3.30
N ALA A 87 2.05 -23.96 -3.77
CA ALA A 87 3.16 -23.43 -2.97
C ALA A 87 2.98 -21.95 -2.55
N TYR A 88 2.11 -21.23 -3.23
CA TYR A 88 1.79 -19.82 -2.94
C TYR A 88 0.54 -19.64 -2.07
N GLN A 89 0.02 -20.74 -1.52
CA GLN A 89 -1.16 -20.64 -0.65
C GLN A 89 -0.90 -19.71 0.54
N GLY A 90 -1.79 -18.73 0.72
CA GLY A 90 -1.68 -17.73 1.77
C GLY A 90 -0.78 -16.53 1.43
N MET A 91 -0.25 -16.44 0.21
CA MET A 91 0.43 -15.24 -0.22
C MET A 91 -0.55 -14.07 -0.41
N GLY A 92 -0.06 -12.88 -0.16
CA GLY A 92 -0.77 -11.64 -0.39
C GLY A 92 0.18 -10.46 -0.26
N THR A 93 -0.34 -9.26 -0.39
CA THR A 93 0.47 -8.05 -0.22
C THR A 93 -0.39 -6.87 0.24
N THR A 94 0.22 -5.91 0.92
CA THR A 94 -0.37 -4.58 1.07
C THR A 94 -0.27 -3.82 -0.25
N ALA A 95 -1.05 -2.76 -0.40
CA ALA A 95 -0.95 -1.85 -1.51
C ALA A 95 -1.21 -0.42 -1.06
N THR A 96 -0.25 0.47 -1.26
CA THR A 96 -0.47 1.92 -1.12
C THR A 96 0.02 2.61 -2.38
N LEU A 97 -0.94 3.06 -3.18
CA LEU A 97 -0.72 3.76 -4.45
C LEU A 97 -0.95 5.25 -4.26
N LEU A 98 -0.16 6.05 -4.94
CA LEU A 98 -0.29 7.50 -5.00
C LEU A 98 -0.02 7.96 -6.42
N HIS A 99 -0.88 8.80 -6.97
CA HIS A 99 -0.63 9.55 -8.19
C HIS A 99 -0.65 11.04 -7.87
N ILE A 100 0.30 11.79 -8.43
CA ILE A 100 0.41 13.24 -8.25
C ILE A 100 0.21 13.92 -9.60
N ASP A 101 -0.81 14.76 -9.67
CA ASP A 101 -1.04 15.69 -10.77
C ASP A 101 -0.46 17.06 -10.35
N GLU A 102 0.68 17.43 -10.96
CA GLU A 102 1.35 18.71 -10.67
C GLU A 102 0.56 19.90 -11.22
N ASP A 103 -0.13 19.75 -12.36
CA ASP A 103 -0.87 20.83 -13.02
C ASP A 103 -2.09 21.21 -12.21
N GLU A 104 -2.85 20.22 -11.76
CA GLU A 104 -4.03 20.41 -10.91
C GLU A 104 -3.69 20.60 -9.42
N ARG A 105 -2.44 20.41 -9.04
CA ARG A 105 -1.96 20.40 -7.64
C ARG A 105 -2.79 19.49 -6.75
N GLN A 106 -3.00 18.28 -7.22
CA GLN A 106 -3.76 17.26 -6.53
C GLN A 106 -2.98 15.95 -6.46
N ALA A 107 -3.29 15.16 -5.46
CA ALA A 107 -2.88 13.77 -5.41
C ALA A 107 -4.11 12.91 -5.15
N CYS A 108 -4.20 11.77 -5.84
CA CYS A 108 -5.14 10.71 -5.50
C CYS A 108 -4.40 9.49 -5.01
N TRP A 109 -5.05 8.71 -4.16
CA TRP A 109 -4.45 7.52 -3.57
C TRP A 109 -5.44 6.36 -3.48
N ALA A 110 -4.89 5.14 -3.46
CA ALA A 110 -5.60 3.90 -3.14
C ALA A 110 -4.81 3.10 -2.11
N HIS A 111 -5.52 2.40 -1.21
CA HIS A 111 -4.89 1.75 -0.08
C HIS A 111 -5.58 0.46 0.33
N VAL A 112 -4.75 -0.58 0.60
CA VAL A 112 -5.12 -1.85 1.24
C VAL A 112 -3.98 -2.30 2.14
N GLY A 113 -4.26 -2.64 3.39
CA GLY A 113 -3.29 -3.17 4.34
C GLY A 113 -2.92 -2.18 5.44
N ASP A 114 -1.70 -2.26 5.96
CA ASP A 114 -1.17 -1.43 7.04
C ASP A 114 0.05 -0.58 6.67
N SER A 115 0.45 -0.60 5.38
CA SER A 115 1.40 0.38 4.85
C SER A 115 0.78 1.76 4.87
N ARG A 116 1.48 2.79 5.32
CA ARG A 116 0.86 4.09 5.61
C ARG A 116 1.31 5.20 4.67
N LEU A 117 0.37 6.08 4.33
CA LEU A 117 0.63 7.36 3.65
C LEU A 117 0.49 8.50 4.66
N TYR A 118 1.49 9.38 4.67
CA TYR A 118 1.53 10.58 5.51
C TYR A 118 1.70 11.84 4.68
N LEU A 119 1.16 12.93 5.18
CA LEU A 119 1.36 14.29 4.67
C LEU A 119 2.06 15.14 5.75
N LEU A 120 3.16 15.79 5.38
CA LEU A 120 3.80 16.85 6.14
C LEU A 120 3.58 18.16 5.40
N ARG A 121 2.95 19.13 6.04
CA ARG A 121 2.62 20.44 5.49
C ARG A 121 3.09 21.54 6.43
N ASP A 122 3.77 22.57 5.87
CA ASP A 122 4.20 23.78 6.58
C ASP A 122 4.99 23.51 7.86
N GLY A 123 5.75 22.41 7.92
CA GLY A 123 6.51 22.01 9.12
C GLY A 123 5.65 21.60 10.32
N ALA A 124 4.34 21.41 10.12
CA ALA A 124 3.43 20.90 11.14
C ALA A 124 3.71 19.42 11.50
N ALA A 125 2.95 18.87 12.42
CA ALA A 125 3.04 17.44 12.73
C ALA A 125 2.69 16.59 11.51
N LEU A 126 3.37 15.46 11.37
CA LEU A 126 3.10 14.46 10.33
C LEU A 126 1.67 13.94 10.47
N GLN A 127 0.86 14.14 9.45
CA GLN A 127 -0.55 13.73 9.42
C GLN A 127 -0.68 12.40 8.68
N ARG A 128 -1.24 11.38 9.33
CA ARG A 128 -1.59 10.11 8.68
C ARG A 128 -2.81 10.31 7.76
N VAL A 129 -2.68 9.90 6.51
CA VAL A 129 -3.72 10.01 5.48
C VAL A 129 -4.54 8.72 5.38
N THR A 130 -3.87 7.57 5.42
CA THR A 130 -4.51 6.26 5.34
C THR A 130 -4.82 5.70 6.72
N ARG A 131 -5.84 4.84 6.79
CA ARG A 131 -6.15 4.04 7.98
C ARG A 131 -5.70 2.60 7.74
N ASP A 132 -5.09 1.97 8.74
CA ASP A 132 -4.65 0.59 8.63
C ASP A 132 -5.84 -0.38 8.55
N HIS A 133 -5.73 -1.38 7.69
CA HIS A 133 -6.63 -2.51 7.66
C HIS A 133 -6.06 -3.64 8.52
N SER A 134 -6.06 -3.43 9.83
CA SER A 134 -5.53 -4.37 10.82
C SER A 134 -6.52 -4.61 11.95
N TYR A 135 -6.38 -5.77 12.58
CA TYR A 135 -7.24 -6.16 13.70
C TYR A 135 -7.19 -5.15 14.84
N VAL A 136 -6.01 -4.65 15.18
CA VAL A 136 -5.84 -3.69 16.27
C VAL A 136 -6.42 -2.32 15.94
N GLU A 137 -6.30 -1.85 14.69
CA GLU A 137 -6.91 -0.59 14.27
C GLU A 137 -8.44 -0.66 14.35
N ASP A 138 -9.05 -1.81 14.05
CA ASP A 138 -10.48 -2.01 14.21
C ASP A 138 -10.90 -2.00 15.67
N LEU A 139 -10.10 -2.58 16.58
CA LEU A 139 -10.35 -2.52 18.02
C LEU A 139 -10.23 -1.08 18.59
N VAL A 140 -9.24 -0.31 18.12
CA VAL A 140 -9.10 1.11 18.51
C VAL A 140 -10.30 1.92 18.02
N ALA A 141 -10.75 1.72 16.78
CA ALA A 141 -11.89 2.44 16.22
C ALA A 141 -13.21 2.12 16.96
N GLN A 142 -13.35 0.91 17.48
CA GLN A 142 -14.49 0.49 18.33
C GLN A 142 -14.37 0.98 19.77
N GLY A 143 -13.24 1.58 20.15
CA GLY A 143 -12.97 1.98 21.52
C GLY A 143 -12.69 0.81 22.49
N SER A 144 -12.40 -0.38 21.94
CA SER A 144 -12.12 -1.58 22.75
C SER A 144 -10.72 -1.56 23.35
N ILE A 145 -9.76 -0.92 22.68
CA ILE A 145 -8.40 -0.70 23.16
C ILE A 145 -7.95 0.72 22.78
N THR A 146 -6.92 1.22 23.47
CA THR A 146 -6.24 2.48 23.14
C THR A 146 -5.19 2.29 22.04
N GLU A 147 -4.71 3.37 21.44
CA GLU A 147 -3.60 3.33 20.46
C GLU A 147 -2.31 2.76 21.10
N ASP A 148 -2.05 3.04 22.38
CA ASP A 148 -0.88 2.51 23.08
C ASP A 148 -1.00 1.01 23.35
N GLU A 149 -2.17 0.52 23.70
CA GLU A 149 -2.43 -0.93 23.84
C GLU A 149 -2.32 -1.65 22.50
N ALA A 150 -2.72 -1.02 21.39
CA ALA A 150 -2.58 -1.58 20.04
C ALA A 150 -1.12 -1.87 19.68
N LYS A 151 -0.17 -1.00 20.05
CA LYS A 151 1.27 -1.15 19.75
C LYS A 151 1.89 -2.41 20.34
N VAL A 152 1.38 -2.88 21.49
CA VAL A 152 1.90 -4.05 22.21
C VAL A 152 0.97 -5.26 22.11
N HIS A 153 -0.11 -5.16 21.34
CA HIS A 153 -1.10 -6.22 21.25
C HIS A 153 -0.53 -7.47 20.55
N PRO A 154 -0.83 -8.71 21.04
CA PRO A 154 -0.30 -9.95 20.45
C PRO A 154 -0.64 -10.15 18.97
N ARG A 155 -1.75 -9.56 18.50
CA ARG A 155 -2.22 -9.63 17.11
C ARG A 155 -2.04 -8.31 16.36
N ARG A 156 -1.05 -7.49 16.72
CA ARG A 156 -0.83 -6.19 16.08
C ARG A 156 -0.51 -6.29 14.58
N ASN A 157 0.08 -7.41 14.16
CA ASN A 157 0.46 -7.67 12.76
C ASN A 157 -0.63 -8.40 11.97
N LEU A 158 -1.83 -8.60 12.54
CA LEU A 158 -2.91 -9.30 11.84
C LEU A 158 -3.66 -8.33 10.94
N LEU A 159 -3.49 -8.47 9.63
CA LEU A 159 -4.25 -7.73 8.63
C LEU A 159 -5.69 -8.23 8.54
N THR A 160 -6.63 -7.30 8.36
CA THR A 160 -8.04 -7.59 8.05
C THR A 160 -8.35 -7.47 6.57
N ARG A 161 -7.45 -6.85 5.79
CA ARG A 161 -7.52 -6.79 4.32
C ARG A 161 -6.11 -6.83 3.73
N ALA A 162 -5.95 -7.65 2.68
CA ALA A 162 -4.73 -7.72 1.86
C ALA A 162 -5.09 -8.08 0.42
N VAL A 163 -4.28 -7.64 -0.52
CA VAL A 163 -4.43 -7.96 -1.94
C VAL A 163 -4.01 -9.41 -2.16
N GLY A 164 -4.81 -10.18 -2.90
CA GLY A 164 -4.56 -11.59 -3.19
C GLY A 164 -5.12 -12.59 -2.16
N VAL A 165 -5.92 -12.12 -1.19
CA VAL A 165 -6.51 -12.97 -0.15
C VAL A 165 -8.00 -13.21 -0.38
N ASP A 166 -8.77 -12.16 -0.59
CA ASP A 166 -10.21 -12.23 -0.77
C ASP A 166 -10.64 -11.76 -2.17
N ARG A 167 -11.67 -12.40 -2.74
CA ARG A 167 -12.24 -11.98 -4.03
C ARG A 167 -12.98 -10.65 -3.92
N ASP A 168 -13.70 -10.44 -2.83
CA ASP A 168 -14.47 -9.23 -2.58
C ASP A 168 -13.61 -8.19 -1.83
N LEU A 169 -12.49 -7.80 -2.44
CA LEU A 169 -11.55 -6.85 -1.86
C LEU A 169 -12.14 -5.43 -1.86
N SER A 170 -12.20 -4.82 -0.68
CA SER A 170 -12.50 -3.39 -0.52
C SER A 170 -11.22 -2.58 -0.51
N VAL A 171 -11.13 -1.60 -1.41
CA VAL A 171 -9.97 -0.69 -1.58
C VAL A 171 -10.38 0.70 -1.11
N ASP A 172 -9.67 1.24 -0.12
CA ASP A 172 -9.88 2.62 0.30
C ASP A 172 -9.20 3.58 -0.70
N THR A 173 -9.87 4.67 -1.02
CA THR A 173 -9.35 5.69 -1.94
C THR A 173 -9.63 7.09 -1.42
N GLY A 174 -8.86 8.05 -1.88
CA GLY A 174 -9.10 9.45 -1.56
C GLY A 174 -8.25 10.41 -2.36
N ARG A 175 -8.47 11.70 -2.10
CA ARG A 175 -7.83 12.80 -2.80
C ARG A 175 -7.29 13.83 -1.81
N LEU A 176 -6.17 14.45 -2.17
CA LEU A 176 -5.52 15.51 -1.41
C LEU A 176 -5.27 16.70 -2.32
N ALA A 177 -5.68 17.90 -1.90
CA ALA A 177 -5.20 19.14 -2.50
C ALA A 177 -3.77 19.39 -2.01
N LEU A 178 -2.84 19.62 -2.94
CA LEU A 178 -1.43 19.85 -2.65
C LEU A 178 -1.07 21.33 -2.62
N LYS A 179 -0.08 21.66 -1.79
CA LYS A 179 0.54 22.98 -1.71
C LYS A 179 2.03 22.86 -1.98
N GLY A 180 2.64 23.96 -2.41
CA GLY A 180 4.10 24.01 -2.52
C GLY A 180 4.76 23.75 -1.16
N GLY A 181 5.77 22.88 -1.13
CA GLY A 181 6.45 22.48 0.11
C GLY A 181 5.82 21.29 0.85
N ASP A 182 4.69 20.76 0.40
CA ASP A 182 4.14 19.51 0.96
C ASP A 182 5.12 18.36 0.75
N VAL A 183 5.26 17.51 1.76
CA VAL A 183 5.99 16.24 1.68
C VAL A 183 5.00 15.09 1.89
N LEU A 184 4.92 14.19 0.91
CA LEU A 184 4.17 12.95 1.01
C LEU A 184 5.14 11.82 1.31
N GLN A 185 4.91 11.09 2.38
CA GLN A 185 5.74 9.97 2.82
C GLN A 185 4.90 8.70 2.90
N LYS A 186 5.39 7.64 2.25
CA LYS A 186 4.86 6.29 2.45
C LYS A 186 5.82 5.48 3.30
N ARG A 187 5.27 4.67 4.19
CA ARG A 187 6.04 3.80 5.08
C ARG A 187 5.41 2.42 5.14
N LEU A 188 6.28 1.42 5.17
CA LEU A 188 5.98 0.07 5.62
C LEU A 188 6.19 0.04 7.14
N GLU A 189 5.21 -0.39 7.90
CA GLU A 189 5.25 -0.32 9.37
C GLU A 189 5.78 -1.61 10.03
N ASN A 190 6.51 -2.42 9.26
CA ASN A 190 7.15 -3.63 9.76
C ASN A 190 8.41 -3.29 10.56
N VAL A 191 8.25 -3.06 11.85
CA VAL A 191 9.34 -2.99 12.83
C VAL A 191 9.08 -3.97 13.98
#